data_8d98b21df87d147999ff99e056e6d058
#
_entry.id   8d98b21df87d147999ff99e056e6d058
#
_cell.length_a   1.000
_cell.length_b   1.000
_cell.length_c   1.000
_cell.angle_alpha   90.00
_cell.angle_beta   90.00
_cell.angle_gamma   90.00
#
_symmetry.space_group_name_H-M   'P 1'
#
loop_
_entity.id
_entity.type
_entity.pdbx_description
1 polymer ?
#
loop_
_entity_poly.entity_id
_entity_poly.type
_entity_poly.pdbx_seq_one_letter_code
_entity_poly.pdbx_strand_id
1 'polypeptide(L)'
;TFLEKCQKDFFENRVTENVMGVDFFLASPSYQAFYLLLHMLQHFLRSGFGLKLLCDWVVFWEHGCTAEEEAKFLTLVRECGILNFTCVVTLFCVRYLGLSENKVQFLEKAGEAGAMKEEAYLEEFFTEIMEAEEFGEADSKRMVAMRGTGWIDYIREFHHQMHLSHPKAGQYKILYPILWVRTFFGFVYRNRKLRGISSIAILKNAKKRSRLVTKMKLFQKNKYEE
;
A
#
# COMPACT_ATOMS: atom_id res chain seq x y z
N THR A 1 5.03 20.15 -0.17
CA THR A 1 5.38 18.69 -0.20
C THR A 1 4.86 18.04 -1.51
N PHE A 2 5.34 16.81 -1.84
CA PHE A 2 4.84 16.04 -2.99
C PHE A 2 3.31 15.83 -2.90
N LEU A 3 2.81 15.47 -1.72
CA LEU A 3 1.37 15.25 -1.52
C LEU A 3 0.53 16.51 -1.72
N GLU A 4 0.99 17.66 -1.29
CA GLU A 4 0.30 18.94 -1.51
C GLU A 4 0.24 19.28 -3.01
N LYS A 5 1.36 19.05 -3.74
CA LYS A 5 1.40 19.20 -5.19
C LYS A 5 0.40 18.28 -5.88
N CYS A 6 0.39 16.98 -5.50
CA CYS A 6 -0.57 16.01 -6.04
C CYS A 6 -2.02 16.41 -5.74
N GLN A 7 -2.30 16.88 -4.53
CA GLN A 7 -3.65 17.30 -4.14
C GLN A 7 -4.10 18.54 -4.95
N LYS A 8 -3.24 19.52 -5.13
CA LYS A 8 -3.53 20.70 -5.94
C LYS A 8 -3.82 20.30 -7.39
N ASP A 9 -2.91 19.53 -8.01
CA ASP A 9 -3.02 19.08 -9.39
C ASP A 9 -4.26 18.19 -9.63
N PHE A 10 -4.65 17.37 -8.64
CA PHE A 10 -5.87 16.59 -8.64
C PHE A 10 -7.12 17.48 -8.82
N PHE A 11 -7.23 18.56 -8.05
CA PHE A 11 -8.38 19.44 -8.12
C PHE A 11 -8.39 20.36 -9.36
N GLU A 12 -7.21 20.74 -9.87
CA GLU A 12 -7.07 21.61 -11.04
C GLU A 12 -7.35 20.85 -12.35
N ASN A 13 -6.97 19.56 -12.43
CA ASN A 13 -7.11 18.71 -13.62
C ASN A 13 -8.27 17.70 -13.52
N ARG A 14 -9.33 18.04 -12.79
CA ARG A 14 -10.54 17.23 -12.73
C ARG A 14 -11.24 17.19 -14.08
N VAL A 15 -11.83 16.06 -14.42
CA VAL A 15 -12.67 15.86 -15.59
C VAL A 15 -14.15 15.89 -15.19
N THR A 16 -14.99 16.35 -16.08
CA THR A 16 -16.44 16.33 -15.85
C THR A 16 -17.05 15.20 -16.66
N GLU A 17 -17.84 14.37 -16.01
CA GLU A 17 -18.58 13.29 -16.65
C GLU A 17 -20.07 13.43 -16.34
N ASN A 18 -20.90 13.30 -17.37
CA ASN A 18 -22.35 13.37 -17.24
C ASN A 18 -22.92 11.97 -17.08
N VAL A 19 -23.52 11.70 -15.93
CA VAL A 19 -24.20 10.44 -15.65
C VAL A 19 -25.68 10.72 -15.42
N MET A 20 -26.53 10.22 -16.30
CA MET A 20 -28.00 10.39 -16.23
C MET A 20 -28.44 11.85 -16.10
N GLY A 21 -27.77 12.78 -16.81
CA GLY A 21 -28.09 14.21 -16.81
C GLY A 21 -27.52 15.01 -15.63
N VAL A 22 -26.69 14.38 -14.77
CA VAL A 22 -26.01 15.04 -13.67
C VAL A 22 -24.51 15.06 -13.92
N ASP A 23 -23.89 16.23 -13.77
CA ASP A 23 -22.46 16.40 -13.97
C ASP A 23 -21.70 16.04 -12.68
N PHE A 24 -20.73 15.11 -12.80
CA PHE A 24 -19.83 14.72 -11.75
C PHE A 24 -18.40 15.17 -12.06
N PHE A 25 -17.70 15.65 -11.04
CA PHE A 25 -16.28 15.93 -11.15
C PHE A 25 -15.48 14.71 -10.73
N LEU A 26 -14.67 14.18 -11.63
CA LEU A 26 -13.81 13.02 -11.42
C LEU A 26 -12.34 13.44 -11.49
N ALA A 27 -11.50 12.67 -10.85
CA ALA A 27 -10.05 12.75 -11.07
C ALA A 27 -9.73 12.42 -12.53
N SER A 28 -8.66 12.99 -13.08
CA SER A 28 -8.14 12.51 -14.36
C SER A 28 -7.70 11.04 -14.26
N PRO A 29 -7.69 10.26 -15.37
CA PRO A 29 -7.38 8.84 -15.35
C PRO A 29 -6.06 8.50 -14.65
N SER A 30 -5.00 9.29 -14.84
CA SER A 30 -3.71 9.12 -14.16
C SER A 30 -3.84 9.19 -12.64
N TYR A 31 -4.65 10.12 -12.13
CA TYR A 31 -4.90 10.24 -10.70
C TYR A 31 -5.86 9.16 -10.18
N GLN A 32 -6.84 8.72 -10.97
CA GLN A 32 -7.70 7.60 -10.60
C GLN A 32 -6.86 6.33 -10.39
N ALA A 33 -5.98 5.98 -11.34
CA ALA A 33 -5.05 4.87 -11.22
C ALA A 33 -4.15 5.01 -10.00
N PHE A 34 -3.58 6.20 -9.79
CA PHE A 34 -2.67 6.47 -8.69
C PHE A 34 -3.35 6.32 -7.32
N TYR A 35 -4.56 6.83 -7.15
CA TYR A 35 -5.33 6.68 -5.91
C TYR A 35 -5.79 5.26 -5.67
N LEU A 36 -6.21 4.54 -6.71
CA LEU A 36 -6.54 3.11 -6.61
C LEU A 36 -5.32 2.31 -6.12
N LEU A 37 -4.14 2.58 -6.67
CA LEU A 37 -2.89 1.97 -6.26
C LEU A 37 -2.50 2.33 -4.82
N LEU A 38 -2.61 3.62 -4.43
CA LEU A 38 -2.34 4.04 -3.06
C LEU A 38 -3.29 3.39 -2.06
N HIS A 39 -4.56 3.21 -2.44
CA HIS A 39 -5.54 2.52 -1.62
C HIS A 39 -5.15 1.05 -1.41
N MET A 40 -4.77 0.34 -2.48
CA MET A 40 -4.23 -1.02 -2.39
C MET A 40 -2.97 -1.07 -1.50
N LEU A 41 -2.03 -0.14 -1.70
CA LEU A 41 -0.82 -0.06 -0.90
C LEU A 41 -1.11 0.19 0.59
N GLN A 42 -2.06 1.07 0.90
CA GLN A 42 -2.48 1.32 2.28
C GLN A 42 -3.02 0.05 2.94
N HIS A 43 -3.88 -0.68 2.24
CA HIS A 43 -4.38 -1.96 2.72
C HIS A 43 -3.28 -3.00 2.84
N PHE A 44 -2.42 -3.13 1.84
CA PHE A 44 -1.27 -4.03 1.86
C PHE A 44 -0.38 -3.80 3.08
N LEU A 45 -0.09 -2.54 3.40
CA LEU A 45 0.76 -2.19 4.54
C LEU A 45 0.07 -2.42 5.91
N ARG A 46 -1.24 -2.33 5.99
CA ARG A 46 -2.01 -2.40 7.25
C ARG A 46 -2.65 -3.75 7.51
N SER A 47 -3.51 -4.20 6.61
CA SER A 47 -4.39 -5.34 6.84
C SER A 47 -4.30 -6.42 5.76
N GLY A 48 -3.63 -6.15 4.65
CA GLY A 48 -3.78 -6.91 3.42
C GLY A 48 -5.03 -6.48 2.66
N PHE A 49 -5.15 -6.89 1.40
CA PHE A 49 -6.31 -6.62 0.57
C PHE A 49 -6.68 -7.87 -0.25
N GLY A 50 -7.98 -8.04 -0.49
CA GLY A 50 -8.51 -9.16 -1.25
C GLY A 50 -8.60 -8.88 -2.74
N LEU A 51 -9.11 -9.85 -3.49
CA LEU A 51 -9.25 -9.84 -4.95
C LEU A 51 -10.05 -8.65 -5.49
N LYS A 52 -11.00 -8.11 -4.72
CA LYS A 52 -11.85 -7.00 -5.16
C LYS A 52 -11.04 -5.80 -5.67
N LEU A 53 -10.06 -5.34 -4.90
CA LEU A 53 -9.23 -4.19 -5.32
C LEU A 53 -8.37 -4.49 -6.55
N LEU A 54 -7.98 -5.76 -6.74
CA LEU A 54 -7.29 -6.19 -7.95
C LEU A 54 -8.23 -6.23 -9.16
N CYS A 55 -9.48 -6.65 -8.96
CA CYS A 55 -10.49 -6.58 -10.03
C CYS A 55 -10.77 -5.13 -10.44
N ASP A 56 -10.84 -4.19 -9.49
CA ASP A 56 -10.97 -2.77 -9.80
C ASP A 56 -9.78 -2.27 -10.64
N TRP A 57 -8.56 -2.76 -10.36
CA TRP A 57 -7.35 -2.47 -11.14
C TRP A 57 -7.42 -3.02 -12.57
N VAL A 58 -7.90 -4.26 -12.73
CA VAL A 58 -8.11 -4.88 -14.05
C VAL A 58 -9.12 -4.09 -14.86
N VAL A 59 -10.28 -3.79 -14.29
CA VAL A 59 -11.35 -3.04 -14.97
C VAL A 59 -10.85 -1.66 -15.41
N PHE A 60 -10.09 -0.97 -14.56
CA PHE A 60 -9.53 0.33 -14.89
C PHE A 60 -8.63 0.27 -16.14
N TRP A 61 -7.66 -0.65 -16.16
CA TRP A 61 -6.71 -0.74 -17.27
C TRP A 61 -7.30 -1.36 -18.54
N GLU A 62 -8.30 -2.24 -18.44
CA GLU A 62 -9.02 -2.75 -19.61
C GLU A 62 -9.79 -1.64 -20.34
N HIS A 63 -10.34 -0.67 -19.62
CA HIS A 63 -10.91 0.53 -20.23
C HIS A 63 -9.87 1.34 -21.00
N GLY A 64 -8.63 1.31 -20.55
CA GLY A 64 -7.50 1.99 -21.17
C GLY A 64 -7.41 3.47 -20.83
N CYS A 65 -6.20 4.00 -21.01
CA CYS A 65 -5.85 5.40 -20.86
C CYS A 65 -5.17 5.92 -22.12
N THR A 66 -5.06 7.23 -22.25
CA THR A 66 -4.21 7.84 -23.28
C THR A 66 -2.74 7.69 -22.89
N ALA A 67 -1.84 7.73 -23.89
CA ALA A 67 -0.38 7.67 -23.64
C ALA A 67 0.11 8.81 -22.72
N GLU A 68 -0.54 9.96 -22.75
CA GLU A 68 -0.24 11.09 -21.88
C GLU A 68 -0.59 10.77 -20.41
N GLU A 69 -1.77 10.18 -20.16
CA GLU A 69 -2.20 9.76 -18.82
C GLU A 69 -1.34 8.62 -18.28
N GLU A 70 -0.91 7.68 -19.12
CA GLU A 70 0.03 6.63 -18.76
C GLU A 70 1.38 7.21 -18.32
N ALA A 71 1.93 8.17 -19.08
CA ALA A 71 3.18 8.85 -18.74
C ALA A 71 3.08 9.64 -17.44
N LYS A 72 1.95 10.33 -17.23
CA LYS A 72 1.68 11.06 -15.99
C LYS A 72 1.56 10.11 -14.79
N PHE A 73 0.85 9.00 -14.95
CA PHE A 73 0.77 7.96 -13.92
C PHE A 73 2.15 7.40 -13.55
N LEU A 74 2.99 7.09 -14.57
CA LEU A 74 4.36 6.62 -14.34
C LEU A 74 5.21 7.62 -13.54
N THR A 75 5.06 8.91 -13.84
CA THR A 75 5.75 9.96 -13.09
C THR A 75 5.31 9.95 -11.61
N LEU A 76 4.01 9.89 -11.35
CA LEU A 76 3.47 9.84 -9.98
C LEU A 76 4.00 8.64 -9.19
N VAL A 77 3.98 7.44 -9.76
CA VAL A 77 4.43 6.23 -9.07
C VAL A 77 5.95 6.21 -8.83
N ARG A 78 6.75 6.81 -9.74
CA ARG A 78 8.20 6.96 -9.57
C ARG A 78 8.53 7.96 -8.48
N GLU A 79 7.93 9.15 -8.50
CA GLU A 79 8.14 10.18 -7.47
C GLU A 79 7.71 9.69 -6.08
N CYS A 80 6.67 8.85 -6.01
CA CYS A 80 6.23 8.22 -4.76
C CYS A 80 7.10 7.03 -4.32
N GLY A 81 7.96 6.50 -5.21
CA GLY A 81 8.82 5.33 -4.93
C GLY A 81 8.04 4.01 -4.80
N ILE A 82 6.96 3.85 -5.55
CA ILE A 82 6.07 2.67 -5.51
C ILE A 82 6.00 1.91 -6.84
N LEU A 83 6.89 2.21 -7.77
CA LEU A 83 6.90 1.58 -9.10
C LEU A 83 6.97 0.05 -9.01
N ASN A 84 7.81 -0.51 -8.14
CA ASN A 84 7.92 -1.96 -7.99
C ASN A 84 6.62 -2.60 -7.48
N PHE A 85 5.91 -1.95 -6.57
CA PHE A 85 4.59 -2.40 -6.11
C PHE A 85 3.59 -2.38 -7.26
N THR A 86 3.58 -1.31 -8.05
CA THR A 86 2.75 -1.18 -9.25
C THR A 86 2.99 -2.34 -10.20
N CYS A 87 4.25 -2.65 -10.48
CA CYS A 87 4.65 -3.74 -11.37
C CYS A 87 4.18 -5.11 -10.84
N VAL A 88 4.37 -5.39 -9.56
CA VAL A 88 3.95 -6.67 -8.95
C VAL A 88 2.43 -6.84 -8.99
N VAL A 89 1.67 -5.79 -8.61
CA VAL A 89 0.19 -5.80 -8.68
C VAL A 89 -0.29 -6.04 -10.11
N THR A 90 0.29 -5.32 -11.07
CA THR A 90 -0.11 -5.44 -12.47
C THR A 90 0.23 -6.80 -13.06
N LEU A 91 1.43 -7.32 -12.81
CA LEU A 91 1.84 -8.65 -13.26
C LEU A 91 0.95 -9.75 -12.65
N PHE A 92 0.57 -9.59 -11.37
CA PHE A 92 -0.41 -10.49 -10.75
C PHE A 92 -1.74 -10.48 -11.50
N CYS A 93 -2.25 -9.28 -11.84
CA CYS A 93 -3.50 -9.13 -12.57
C CYS A 93 -3.44 -9.72 -13.99
N VAL A 94 -2.32 -9.55 -14.69
CA VAL A 94 -2.08 -10.18 -16.00
C VAL A 94 -2.09 -11.69 -15.87
N ARG A 95 -1.36 -12.24 -14.91
CA ARG A 95 -1.18 -13.69 -14.79
C ARG A 95 -2.39 -14.44 -14.27
N TYR A 96 -3.16 -13.86 -13.34
CA TYR A 96 -4.22 -14.57 -12.63
C TYR A 96 -5.62 -14.01 -12.82
N LEU A 97 -5.76 -12.76 -13.27
CA LEU A 97 -7.06 -12.10 -13.38
C LEU A 97 -7.43 -11.67 -14.80
N GLY A 98 -6.61 -12.05 -15.80
CA GLY A 98 -6.92 -11.85 -17.21
C GLY A 98 -6.75 -10.42 -17.71
N LEU A 99 -5.99 -9.57 -17.02
CA LEU A 99 -5.61 -8.26 -17.53
C LEU A 99 -4.78 -8.42 -18.81
N SER A 100 -5.16 -7.73 -19.87
CA SER A 100 -4.49 -7.79 -21.17
C SER A 100 -3.10 -7.15 -21.12
N GLU A 101 -2.05 -7.90 -21.49
CA GLU A 101 -0.66 -7.42 -21.49
C GLU A 101 -0.47 -6.14 -22.31
N ASN A 102 -1.13 -6.04 -23.47
CA ASN A 102 -1.03 -4.88 -24.35
C ASN A 102 -1.53 -3.58 -23.70
N LYS A 103 -2.39 -3.66 -22.69
CA LYS A 103 -2.91 -2.50 -21.95
C LYS A 103 -1.91 -1.93 -20.95
N VAL A 104 -0.88 -2.70 -20.59
CA VAL A 104 0.06 -2.36 -19.52
C VAL A 104 1.52 -2.44 -19.95
N GLN A 105 1.81 -2.55 -21.25
CA GLN A 105 3.18 -2.60 -21.80
C GLN A 105 4.04 -1.40 -21.41
N PHE A 106 3.43 -0.24 -21.14
CA PHE A 106 4.16 0.94 -20.69
C PHE A 106 4.82 0.72 -19.32
N LEU A 107 4.26 -0.14 -18.46
CA LEU A 107 4.84 -0.51 -17.17
C LEU A 107 6.04 -1.45 -17.33
N GLU A 108 6.00 -2.38 -18.28
CA GLU A 108 7.12 -3.28 -18.55
C GLU A 108 8.35 -2.50 -19.04
N LYS A 109 8.11 -1.50 -19.90
CA LYS A 109 9.17 -0.61 -20.41
C LYS A 109 9.74 0.32 -19.34
N ALA A 110 8.93 0.63 -18.32
CA ALA A 110 9.28 1.57 -17.25
C ALA A 110 9.94 0.90 -16.04
N GLY A 111 9.65 -0.39 -15.83
CA GLY A 111 10.21 -1.17 -14.72
C GLY A 111 11.63 -1.61 -15.02
N GLU A 112 12.49 -1.62 -14.01
CA GLU A 112 13.75 -2.36 -14.09
C GLU A 112 13.39 -3.83 -14.33
N ALA A 113 13.72 -4.37 -15.49
CA ALA A 113 13.34 -5.69 -15.97
C ALA A 113 13.71 -6.87 -15.03
N GLY A 114 14.49 -6.63 -13.99
CA GLY A 114 14.90 -7.61 -13.00
C GLY A 114 13.91 -7.81 -11.84
N ALA A 115 13.24 -6.76 -11.39
CA ALA A 115 12.34 -6.86 -10.22
C ALA A 115 11.00 -7.54 -10.53
N MET A 116 10.58 -7.53 -11.81
CA MET A 116 9.32 -8.13 -12.25
C MET A 116 9.38 -9.63 -12.55
N LYS A 117 10.58 -10.20 -12.71
CA LYS A 117 10.76 -11.59 -13.19
C LYS A 117 10.97 -12.63 -12.09
N GLU A 118 11.10 -12.23 -10.83
CA GLU A 118 11.23 -13.18 -9.74
C GLU A 118 9.86 -13.80 -9.39
N GLU A 119 9.61 -14.97 -9.91
CA GLU A 119 8.42 -15.81 -9.65
C GLU A 119 8.13 -15.99 -8.16
N ALA A 120 9.19 -16.03 -7.34
CA ALA A 120 9.11 -16.12 -5.88
C ALA A 120 8.35 -14.94 -5.23
N TYR A 121 8.40 -13.74 -5.81
CA TYR A 121 7.63 -12.59 -5.30
C TYR A 121 6.14 -12.70 -5.59
N LEU A 122 5.81 -13.21 -6.77
CA LEU A 122 4.41 -13.41 -7.16
C LEU A 122 3.76 -14.48 -6.29
N GLU A 123 4.43 -15.57 -5.98
CA GLU A 123 3.92 -16.61 -5.09
C GLU A 123 3.73 -16.09 -3.66
N GLU A 124 4.69 -15.33 -3.13
CA GLU A 124 4.57 -14.73 -1.81
C GLU A 124 3.43 -13.69 -1.78
N PHE A 125 3.29 -12.89 -2.83
CA PHE A 125 2.20 -11.93 -2.98
C PHE A 125 0.85 -12.63 -3.17
N PHE A 126 0.79 -13.70 -3.98
CA PHE A 126 -0.40 -14.53 -4.15
C PHE A 126 -0.88 -15.08 -2.80
N THR A 127 0.04 -15.62 -2.00
CA THR A 127 -0.29 -16.13 -0.66
C THR A 127 -0.87 -15.03 0.24
N GLU A 128 -0.29 -13.82 0.20
CA GLU A 128 -0.80 -12.67 0.97
C GLU A 128 -2.20 -12.24 0.55
N ILE A 129 -2.51 -12.29 -0.75
CA ILE A 129 -3.84 -11.96 -1.30
C ILE A 129 -4.86 -13.03 -0.90
N MET A 130 -4.50 -14.31 -1.05
CA MET A 130 -5.42 -15.43 -0.76
C MET A 130 -5.65 -15.62 0.74
N GLU A 131 -4.69 -15.25 1.58
CA GLU A 131 -4.86 -15.23 3.04
C GLU A 131 -5.66 -13.99 3.52
N ALA A 132 -5.84 -12.98 2.67
CA ALA A 132 -6.70 -11.85 2.96
C ALA A 132 -8.15 -12.27 2.70
N GLU A 133 -9.00 -12.23 3.73
CA GLU A 133 -10.44 -12.44 3.56
C GLU A 133 -11.03 -11.38 2.63
N GLU A 134 -12.21 -11.68 2.05
CA GLU A 134 -12.86 -10.97 0.94
C GLU A 134 -12.95 -9.43 1.13
N PHE A 135 -12.94 -8.96 2.35
CA PHE A 135 -13.01 -7.52 2.70
C PHE A 135 -11.71 -6.97 3.29
N GLY A 136 -10.58 -7.73 3.20
CA GLY A 136 -9.36 -7.32 3.88
C GLY A 136 -9.62 -7.10 5.36
N GLU A 137 -10.46 -7.96 5.97
CA GLU A 137 -10.69 -7.86 7.40
C GLU A 137 -9.34 -7.69 8.05
N ALA A 138 -9.23 -6.62 8.85
CA ALA A 138 -8.04 -6.36 9.63
C ALA A 138 -7.82 -7.56 10.53
N ASP A 139 -7.35 -8.65 9.92
CA ASP A 139 -6.92 -9.79 10.70
C ASP A 139 -5.86 -9.22 11.61
N SER A 140 -6.20 -9.29 12.84
CA SER A 140 -5.34 -8.88 13.94
C SER A 140 -3.96 -9.53 13.92
N LYS A 141 -3.75 -10.53 13.06
CA LYS A 141 -2.47 -11.15 12.76
C LYS A 141 -1.55 -10.27 11.92
N ARG A 142 -2.08 -9.22 11.28
CA ARG A 142 -1.33 -8.36 10.36
C ARG A 142 -0.95 -7.06 11.06
N MET A 143 0.28 -6.99 11.54
CA MET A 143 0.86 -5.73 12.00
C MET A 143 1.29 -4.88 10.80
N VAL A 144 1.25 -3.57 10.98
CA VAL A 144 1.80 -2.60 10.06
C VAL A 144 3.21 -3.02 9.62
N ALA A 145 3.48 -2.99 8.33
CA ALA A 145 4.81 -3.22 7.82
C ALA A 145 5.73 -2.09 8.31
N MET A 146 6.80 -2.47 8.99
CA MET A 146 7.77 -1.53 9.51
C MET A 146 8.82 -1.20 8.45
N ARG A 147 9.39 0.00 8.52
CA ARG A 147 10.47 0.44 7.62
C ARG A 147 11.75 -0.38 7.72
N GLY A 148 11.85 -1.29 8.71
CA GLY A 148 13.00 -2.14 8.93
C GLY A 148 12.66 -3.34 9.81
N THR A 149 13.61 -4.27 9.97
CA THR A 149 13.48 -5.49 10.78
C THR A 149 14.28 -5.44 12.08
N GLY A 150 14.89 -4.29 12.38
CA GLY A 150 15.68 -4.06 13.57
C GLY A 150 14.82 -3.80 14.80
N TRP A 151 15.34 -4.14 16.00
CA TRP A 151 14.65 -3.87 17.26
C TRP A 151 14.36 -2.39 17.51
N ILE A 152 15.22 -1.51 16.99
CA ILE A 152 15.02 -0.05 17.03
C ILE A 152 13.78 0.37 16.25
N ASP A 153 13.52 -0.27 15.09
CA ASP A 153 12.34 0.02 14.27
C ASP A 153 11.06 -0.39 14.99
N TYR A 154 11.10 -1.51 15.74
CA TYR A 154 10.00 -1.93 16.61
C TYR A 154 9.71 -0.91 17.71
N ILE A 155 10.75 -0.40 18.37
CA ILE A 155 10.58 0.62 19.42
C ILE A 155 10.03 1.91 18.82
N ARG A 156 10.53 2.34 17.67
CA ARG A 156 10.06 3.54 16.99
C ARG A 156 8.58 3.43 16.58
N GLU A 157 8.21 2.30 16.00
CA GLU A 157 6.81 2.04 15.63
C GLU A 157 5.91 1.97 16.86
N PHE A 158 6.34 1.30 17.92
CA PHE A 158 5.60 1.25 19.17
C PHE A 158 5.43 2.64 19.80
N HIS A 159 6.46 3.47 19.75
CA HIS A 159 6.39 4.86 20.20
C HIS A 159 5.40 5.67 19.36
N HIS A 160 5.41 5.49 18.05
CA HIS A 160 4.42 6.10 17.15
C HIS A 160 2.99 5.67 17.48
N GLN A 161 2.76 4.38 17.70
CA GLN A 161 1.46 3.84 18.11
C GLN A 161 1.00 4.38 19.47
N MET A 162 1.90 4.60 20.40
CA MET A 162 1.61 5.26 21.69
C MET A 162 1.08 6.68 21.47
N HIS A 163 1.72 7.46 20.60
CA HIS A 163 1.25 8.81 20.26
C HIS A 163 -0.11 8.81 19.58
N LEU A 164 -0.35 7.90 18.65
CA LEU A 164 -1.65 7.74 18.00
C LEU A 164 -2.75 7.35 19.00
N SER A 165 -2.43 6.48 19.96
CA SER A 165 -3.38 6.03 20.99
C SER A 165 -3.67 7.09 22.04
N HIS A 166 -2.76 8.02 22.27
CA HIS A 166 -2.83 9.04 23.32
C HIS A 166 -2.43 10.44 22.80
N PRO A 167 -3.17 11.04 21.84
CA PRO A 167 -2.73 12.24 21.14
C PRO A 167 -2.56 13.47 22.07
N LYS A 168 -3.38 13.59 23.12
CA LYS A 168 -3.28 14.70 24.09
C LYS A 168 -2.18 14.44 25.13
N ALA A 169 -2.16 13.25 25.73
CA ALA A 169 -1.19 12.91 26.78
C ALA A 169 0.22 12.67 26.23
N GLY A 170 0.34 12.21 24.99
CA GLY A 170 1.61 12.01 24.28
C GLY A 170 2.42 13.30 24.01
N GLN A 171 1.85 14.48 24.25
CA GLN A 171 2.58 15.74 24.18
C GLN A 171 3.54 15.94 25.38
N TYR A 172 3.29 15.26 26.49
CA TYR A 172 4.06 15.39 27.72
C TYR A 172 5.04 14.25 27.88
N LYS A 173 6.33 14.51 27.61
CA LYS A 173 7.41 13.50 27.65
C LYS A 173 7.51 12.75 28.99
N ILE A 174 7.20 13.42 30.10
CA ILE A 174 7.24 12.84 31.44
C ILE A 174 6.24 11.67 31.62
N LEU A 175 5.19 11.63 30.82
CA LEU A 175 4.16 10.58 30.84
C LEU A 175 4.53 9.35 29.99
N TYR A 176 5.59 9.40 29.18
CA TYR A 176 5.96 8.32 28.27
C TYR A 176 6.10 6.95 28.93
N PRO A 177 6.76 6.77 30.08
CA PRO A 177 6.85 5.46 30.69
C PRO A 177 5.48 4.84 31.02
N ILE A 178 4.57 5.65 31.54
CA ILE A 178 3.21 5.21 31.88
C ILE A 178 2.41 4.91 30.62
N LEU A 179 2.51 5.77 29.61
CA LEU A 179 1.80 5.60 28.34
C LEU A 179 2.31 4.39 27.56
N TRP A 180 3.63 4.11 27.62
CA TRP A 180 4.22 2.91 27.05
C TRP A 180 3.67 1.64 27.68
N VAL A 181 3.68 1.57 29.00
CA VAL A 181 3.15 0.44 29.76
C VAL A 181 1.64 0.24 29.44
N ARG A 182 0.87 1.32 29.45
CA ARG A 182 -0.58 1.27 29.12
C ARG A 182 -0.81 0.81 27.68
N THR A 183 -0.06 1.32 26.72
CA THR A 183 -0.16 0.92 25.32
C THR A 183 0.22 -0.54 25.14
N PHE A 184 1.26 -1.01 25.80
CA PHE A 184 1.70 -2.41 25.78
C PHE A 184 0.64 -3.35 26.32
N PHE A 185 0.13 -3.10 27.53
CA PHE A 185 -0.92 -3.93 28.11
C PHE A 185 -2.23 -3.85 27.33
N GLY A 186 -2.59 -2.68 26.81
CA GLY A 186 -3.74 -2.52 25.93
C GLY A 186 -3.59 -3.32 24.63
N PHE A 187 -2.40 -3.37 24.05
CA PHE A 187 -2.08 -4.20 22.90
C PHE A 187 -2.20 -5.70 23.22
N VAL A 188 -1.55 -6.15 24.29
CA VAL A 188 -1.61 -7.57 24.74
C VAL A 188 -3.05 -8.00 25.07
N TYR A 189 -3.80 -7.17 25.78
CA TYR A 189 -5.19 -7.45 26.14
C TYR A 189 -6.09 -7.58 24.91
N ARG A 190 -6.03 -6.62 23.97
CA ARG A 190 -6.82 -6.66 22.73
C ARG A 190 -6.50 -7.89 21.91
N ASN A 191 -5.21 -8.22 21.76
CA ASN A 191 -4.82 -9.37 20.95
C ASN A 191 -5.18 -10.71 21.59
N ARG A 192 -5.02 -10.85 22.91
CA ARG A 192 -5.39 -12.10 23.61
C ARG A 192 -6.88 -12.28 23.79
N LYS A 193 -7.56 -11.26 24.31
CA LYS A 193 -8.96 -11.40 24.74
C LYS A 193 -9.97 -11.20 23.62
N LEU A 194 -9.71 -10.28 22.69
CA LEU A 194 -10.64 -9.97 21.62
C LEU A 194 -10.37 -10.77 20.33
N ARG A 195 -9.17 -11.27 20.16
CA ARG A 195 -8.70 -11.81 18.88
C ARG A 195 -8.13 -13.21 18.96
N GLY A 196 -7.92 -13.77 20.15
CA GLY A 196 -7.40 -15.13 20.34
C GLY A 196 -5.98 -15.41 19.81
N ILE A 197 -5.19 -14.37 19.50
CA ILE A 197 -3.91 -14.53 18.79
C ILE A 197 -2.73 -14.36 19.71
N SER A 198 -1.73 -15.24 19.53
CA SER A 198 -0.46 -15.15 20.21
C SER A 198 0.36 -13.96 19.71
N SER A 199 0.92 -13.17 20.63
CA SER A 199 1.83 -12.06 20.31
C SER A 199 3.05 -12.51 19.49
N ILE A 200 3.47 -13.77 19.63
CA ILE A 200 4.58 -14.37 18.86
C ILE A 200 4.16 -14.57 17.38
N ALA A 201 2.93 -15.01 17.13
CA ALA A 201 2.42 -15.16 15.76
C ALA A 201 2.33 -13.82 15.05
N ILE A 202 1.90 -12.77 15.75
CA ILE A 202 1.86 -11.39 15.23
C ILE A 202 3.27 -10.93 14.82
N LEU A 203 4.27 -11.12 15.66
CA LEU A 203 5.66 -10.74 15.37
C LEU A 203 6.24 -11.52 14.18
N LYS A 204 5.94 -12.81 14.07
CA LYS A 204 6.39 -13.64 12.94
C LYS A 204 5.80 -13.15 11.61
N ASN A 205 4.51 -12.82 11.59
CA ASN A 205 3.83 -12.32 10.39
C ASN A 205 4.30 -10.90 10.03
N ALA A 206 4.51 -10.02 11.02
CA ALA A 206 5.09 -8.71 10.79
C ALA A 206 6.49 -8.80 10.15
N LYS A 207 7.32 -9.76 10.60
CA LYS A 207 8.65 -9.99 10.01
C LYS A 207 8.58 -10.49 8.57
N LYS A 208 7.63 -11.39 8.24
CA LYS A 208 7.40 -11.88 6.87
C LYS A 208 7.04 -10.70 5.95
N ARG A 209 6.07 -9.89 6.37
CA ARG A 209 5.61 -8.73 5.60
C ARG A 209 6.68 -7.64 5.45
N SER A 210 7.42 -7.34 6.52
CA SER A 210 8.53 -6.39 6.47
C SER A 210 9.60 -6.81 5.46
N ARG A 211 9.89 -8.12 5.35
CA ARG A 211 10.77 -8.65 4.31
C ARG A 211 10.22 -8.41 2.91
N LEU A 212 8.93 -8.65 2.67
CA LEU A 212 8.30 -8.42 1.38
C LEU A 212 8.36 -6.94 0.98
N VAL A 213 8.03 -6.03 1.91
CA VAL A 213 8.14 -4.57 1.71
C VAL A 213 9.57 -4.14 1.39
N THR A 214 10.57 -4.71 2.10
CA THR A 214 12.00 -4.41 1.85
C THR A 214 12.44 -4.95 0.50
N LYS A 215 12.04 -6.15 0.14
CA LYS A 215 12.32 -6.75 -1.17
C LYS A 215 11.71 -5.93 -2.30
N MET A 216 10.49 -5.42 -2.15
CA MET A 216 9.83 -4.55 -3.13
C MET A 216 10.48 -3.15 -3.22
N LYS A 217 11.49 -2.86 -2.38
CA LYS A 217 12.17 -1.54 -2.33
C LYS A 217 11.18 -0.36 -2.24
N LEU A 218 10.08 -0.53 -1.49
CA LEU A 218 9.06 0.49 -1.37
C LEU A 218 9.64 1.77 -0.75
N PHE A 219 9.24 2.91 -1.31
CA PHE A 219 9.65 4.26 -0.89
C PHE A 219 11.17 4.54 -1.00
N GLN A 220 11.91 3.71 -1.75
CA GLN A 220 13.28 4.03 -2.11
C GLN A 220 13.25 4.90 -3.38
N LYS A 221 13.80 6.12 -3.31
CA LYS A 221 14.06 6.93 -4.49
C LYS A 221 15.15 6.24 -5.30
N ASN A 222 14.89 6.00 -6.56
CA ASN A 222 15.92 5.48 -7.47
C ASN A 222 17.07 6.50 -7.54
N LYS A 223 18.29 6.04 -7.23
CA LYS A 223 19.53 6.83 -7.25
C LYS A 223 20.03 7.19 -8.67
N TYR A 224 19.21 7.03 -9.68
CA TYR A 224 19.60 7.18 -11.09
C TYR A 224 19.09 8.47 -11.76
N GLU A 225 18.76 9.49 -10.97
CA GLU A 225 18.54 10.85 -11.49
C GLU A 225 19.52 11.82 -10.80
N GLU A 226 20.81 11.71 -11.18
CA GLU A 226 21.81 12.79 -11.17
C GLU A 226 22.45 12.88 -12.55
#